data_41cf8867b5fd3e20d0ae7f540f5bff83
#
_entry.id   41cf8867b5fd3e20d0ae7f540f5bff83
#
_cell.length_a   1.000
_cell.length_b   1.000
_cell.length_c   1.000
_cell.angle_alpha   90.00
_cell.angle_beta   90.00
_cell.angle_gamma   90.00
#
_symmetry.space_group_name_H-M   'P 1'
#
loop_
_entity.id
_entity.type
_entity.pdbx_description
1 polymer ?
#
loop_
_entity_poly.entity_id
_entity_poly.type
_entity_poly.pdbx_seq_one_letter_code
_entity_poly.pdbx_strand_id
1 'polypeptide(L)'
;MITTAWSTGLIAYIRDYGLNVSVEWFHSWEGASQNPDFRHGEDNIFTLPEFADYDGIVVDLVNMEPAAMESVLQRIRESGVPAVALCQDIEGMYYISVKGFGAIRRFVLHLYEEHGCRSFHFAGGPKGNYENEQRVSAFLDTLRELGVPEEAATVSYGDFGKNTGTEAVRFLTENGGKLPDAIVCANDNIAVAAVIEAEKLGYRVPEDVKVTGFDNFDKAQLFQPQITTAEVCREDIGYQCADILNQIWNGEKPERVSYIEPKVILGESCGCPNDGTIDYRKVLKQQIVSSMEDADLTAALSSAEAKLHDSQSFQELVRSSMDLFDQMDLDGYAVILDRRVQKLEEKNELNTDGYELSCLETAGCRMDGMRREHIPNVKIRDEILNAPAGTLHLMFPFHIDQYAAGIFILKNPRFLIARQDLYEIIELILREASNRYANLRLRAALN
;
A
#
# COMPACT_ATOMS: atom_id res chain seq x y z
N MET A 1 2.38 2.41 -0.21
CA MET A 1 1.80 3.75 0.08
C MET A 1 0.38 3.96 -0.44
N ILE A 2 -0.06 3.21 -1.42
CA ILE A 2 -1.39 3.34 -2.03
C ILE A 2 -2.50 2.74 -1.14
N THR A 3 -2.18 1.70 -0.41
CA THR A 3 -3.14 0.89 0.36
C THR A 3 -3.60 1.49 1.69
N THR A 4 -2.93 2.50 2.22
CA THR A 4 -3.23 3.03 3.56
C THR A 4 -4.20 4.22 3.57
N ALA A 5 -4.27 4.99 2.51
CA ALA A 5 -5.11 6.19 2.48
C ALA A 5 -6.62 5.88 2.57
N TRP A 6 -7.07 4.74 2.05
CA TRP A 6 -8.47 4.35 2.16
C TRP A 6 -8.90 4.06 3.62
N SER A 7 -7.99 3.57 4.47
CA SER A 7 -8.32 3.31 5.88
C SER A 7 -8.69 4.59 6.64
N THR A 8 -8.09 5.73 6.26
CA THR A 8 -8.45 7.03 6.83
C THR A 8 -9.89 7.39 6.53
N GLY A 9 -10.33 7.19 5.30
CA GLY A 9 -11.70 7.44 4.90
C GLY A 9 -12.69 6.52 5.63
N LEU A 10 -12.35 5.24 5.80
CA LEU A 10 -13.15 4.29 6.56
C LEU A 10 -13.32 4.75 8.02
N ILE A 11 -12.24 5.11 8.69
CA ILE A 11 -12.26 5.62 10.07
C ILE A 11 -13.00 6.96 10.15
N ALA A 12 -12.84 7.83 9.15
CA ALA A 12 -13.56 9.10 9.09
C ALA A 12 -15.07 8.87 9.04
N TYR A 13 -15.56 7.96 8.18
CA TYR A 13 -16.98 7.60 8.12
C TYR A 13 -17.51 7.10 9.47
N ILE A 14 -16.81 6.15 10.11
CA ILE A 14 -17.18 5.60 11.42
C ILE A 14 -17.35 6.74 12.44
N ARG A 15 -16.44 7.71 12.44
CA ARG A 15 -16.47 8.87 13.34
C ARG A 15 -17.60 9.83 13.00
N ASP A 16 -17.76 10.19 11.72
CA ASP A 16 -18.75 11.18 11.26
C ASP A 16 -20.18 10.74 11.54
N TYR A 17 -20.44 9.43 11.43
CA TYR A 17 -21.76 8.85 11.72
C TYR A 17 -21.90 8.30 13.15
N GLY A 18 -20.85 8.39 13.97
CA GLY A 18 -20.85 7.92 15.36
C GLY A 18 -21.12 6.43 15.49
N LEU A 19 -20.65 5.62 14.55
CA LEU A 19 -20.88 4.18 14.55
C LEU A 19 -20.09 3.50 15.67
N ASN A 20 -20.74 2.56 16.37
CA ASN A 20 -20.09 1.74 17.40
C ASN A 20 -19.31 0.57 16.74
N VAL A 21 -18.29 0.90 16.02
CA VAL A 21 -17.45 -0.05 15.27
C VAL A 21 -15.99 0.15 15.64
N SER A 22 -15.26 -0.93 15.85
CA SER A 22 -13.80 -0.99 15.90
C SER A 22 -13.28 -1.69 14.63
N VAL A 23 -12.05 -1.40 14.26
CA VAL A 23 -11.44 -1.93 13.04
C VAL A 23 -10.19 -2.74 13.40
N GLU A 24 -10.14 -3.98 12.94
CA GLU A 24 -8.97 -4.82 12.97
C GLU A 24 -8.40 -4.91 11.56
N TRP A 25 -7.17 -4.47 11.37
CA TRP A 25 -6.50 -4.46 10.08
C TRP A 25 -5.33 -5.42 10.07
N PHE A 26 -5.49 -6.53 9.38
CA PHE A 26 -4.44 -7.52 9.15
C PHE A 26 -3.63 -7.09 7.93
N HIS A 27 -2.36 -6.82 8.12
CA HIS A 27 -1.51 -6.26 7.08
C HIS A 27 -0.25 -7.08 6.89
N SER A 28 0.09 -7.36 5.63
CA SER A 28 1.38 -7.91 5.22
C SER A 28 2.15 -6.91 4.36
N TRP A 29 3.47 -6.99 4.41
CA TRP A 29 4.36 -6.13 3.64
C TRP A 29 5.03 -6.90 2.50
N GLU A 30 4.38 -6.95 1.35
CA GLU A 30 4.89 -7.69 0.19
C GLU A 30 5.97 -6.97 -0.62
N GLY A 31 6.12 -5.66 -0.45
CA GLY A 31 6.89 -4.82 -1.36
C GLY A 31 8.40 -4.89 -1.23
N ALA A 32 8.93 -5.40 -0.13
CA ALA A 32 10.34 -5.24 0.23
C ALA A 32 11.21 -6.45 -0.10
N SER A 33 10.70 -7.66 -0.05
CA SER A 33 11.51 -8.86 -0.20
C SER A 33 11.17 -9.70 -1.42
N GLN A 34 12.20 -10.01 -2.23
CA GLN A 34 12.08 -11.02 -3.29
C GLN A 34 12.30 -12.45 -2.75
N ASN A 35 12.55 -12.60 -1.45
CA ASN A 35 12.71 -13.90 -0.82
C ASN A 35 11.33 -14.58 -0.61
N PRO A 36 11.07 -15.75 -1.24
CA PRO A 36 9.78 -16.45 -1.10
C PRO A 36 9.47 -16.85 0.34
N ASP A 37 10.47 -17.23 1.14
CA ASP A 37 10.27 -17.63 2.53
C ASP A 37 9.82 -16.43 3.38
N PHE A 38 10.39 -15.25 3.13
CA PHE A 38 9.96 -14.03 3.80
C PHE A 38 8.51 -13.68 3.45
N ARG A 39 8.13 -13.75 2.17
CA ARG A 39 6.74 -13.49 1.73
C ARG A 39 5.75 -14.47 2.36
N HIS A 40 6.11 -15.76 2.42
CA HIS A 40 5.26 -16.75 3.09
C HIS A 40 5.10 -16.43 4.60
N GLY A 41 6.16 -15.96 5.25
CA GLY A 41 6.11 -15.47 6.63
C GLY A 41 5.12 -14.31 6.81
N GLU A 42 5.14 -13.34 5.90
CA GLU A 42 4.20 -12.21 5.86
C GLU A 42 2.75 -12.67 5.69
N ASP A 43 2.48 -13.57 4.74
CA ASP A 43 1.13 -14.04 4.41
C ASP A 43 0.47 -14.83 5.54
N ASN A 44 1.24 -15.37 6.47
CA ASN A 44 0.70 -16.08 7.63
C ASN A 44 -0.30 -15.22 8.44
N ILE A 45 -0.18 -13.88 8.43
CA ILE A 45 -1.11 -13.00 9.14
C ILE A 45 -2.57 -13.23 8.72
N PHE A 46 -2.81 -13.58 7.47
CA PHE A 46 -4.13 -13.83 6.94
C PHE A 46 -4.75 -15.16 7.39
N THR A 47 -4.00 -16.03 8.06
CA THR A 47 -4.53 -17.24 8.69
C THR A 47 -5.16 -16.95 10.05
N LEU A 48 -4.86 -15.79 10.65
CA LEU A 48 -5.25 -15.43 12.01
C LEU A 48 -6.74 -15.10 12.17
N PRO A 49 -7.38 -14.27 11.29
CA PRO A 49 -8.76 -13.85 11.50
C PRO A 49 -9.74 -15.03 11.34
N GLU A 50 -10.66 -15.16 12.30
CA GLU A 50 -11.85 -15.97 12.14
C GLU A 50 -12.95 -15.09 11.55
N PHE A 51 -13.13 -15.14 10.23
CA PHE A 51 -13.98 -14.18 9.51
C PHE A 51 -15.44 -14.19 9.96
N ALA A 52 -15.92 -15.29 10.53
CA ALA A 52 -17.28 -15.39 11.07
C ALA A 52 -17.51 -14.55 12.33
N ASP A 53 -16.44 -14.10 12.99
CA ASP A 53 -16.51 -13.26 14.20
C ASP A 53 -16.70 -11.76 13.89
N TYR A 54 -16.68 -11.37 12.60
CA TYR A 54 -16.78 -9.97 12.15
C TYR A 54 -18.16 -9.63 11.61
N ASP A 55 -18.55 -8.37 11.73
CA ASP A 55 -19.81 -7.86 11.17
C ASP A 55 -19.68 -7.39 9.71
N GLY A 56 -18.44 -7.18 9.25
CA GLY A 56 -18.14 -6.77 7.88
C GLY A 56 -16.67 -6.87 7.56
N ILE A 57 -16.34 -7.07 6.29
CA ILE A 57 -14.97 -7.27 5.82
C ILE A 57 -14.69 -6.30 4.67
N VAL A 58 -13.53 -5.64 4.71
CA VAL A 58 -12.95 -4.94 3.55
C VAL A 58 -11.67 -5.67 3.18
N VAL A 59 -11.56 -6.13 1.94
CA VAL A 59 -10.38 -6.85 1.46
C VAL A 59 -9.71 -6.08 0.32
N ASP A 60 -8.43 -5.74 0.53
CA ASP A 60 -7.56 -5.16 -0.49
C ASP A 60 -6.69 -6.29 -1.07
N LEU A 61 -6.88 -6.58 -2.35
CA LEU A 61 -6.23 -7.70 -3.03
C LEU A 61 -4.98 -7.28 -3.81
N VAL A 62 -4.61 -6.00 -3.73
CA VAL A 62 -3.38 -5.51 -4.35
C VAL A 62 -2.19 -6.11 -3.63
N ASN A 63 -1.29 -6.70 -4.37
CA ASN A 63 -0.04 -7.29 -3.89
C ASN A 63 -0.15 -8.57 -3.04
N MET A 64 -1.32 -9.20 -2.95
CA MET A 64 -1.45 -10.50 -2.28
C MET A 64 -1.01 -11.63 -3.22
N GLU A 65 -0.21 -12.57 -2.70
CA GLU A 65 0.18 -13.76 -3.47
C GLU A 65 -1.06 -14.58 -3.88
N PRO A 66 -1.12 -15.12 -5.11
CA PRO A 66 -2.32 -15.78 -5.62
C PRO A 66 -2.84 -16.92 -4.74
N ALA A 67 -1.96 -17.69 -4.10
CA ALA A 67 -2.35 -18.80 -3.23
C ALA A 67 -2.95 -18.30 -1.90
N ALA A 68 -2.38 -17.26 -1.30
CA ALA A 68 -2.89 -16.61 -0.10
C ALA A 68 -4.24 -15.94 -0.41
N MET A 69 -4.35 -15.25 -1.54
CA MET A 69 -5.57 -14.60 -2.01
C MET A 69 -6.73 -15.62 -2.14
N GLU A 70 -6.51 -16.75 -2.82
CA GLU A 70 -7.56 -17.76 -2.98
C GLU A 70 -8.02 -18.33 -1.65
N SER A 71 -7.10 -18.62 -0.72
CA SER A 71 -7.41 -19.09 0.63
C SER A 71 -8.24 -18.08 1.42
N VAL A 72 -7.84 -16.80 1.40
CA VAL A 72 -8.56 -15.70 2.08
C VAL A 72 -9.97 -15.55 1.51
N LEU A 73 -10.09 -15.48 0.18
CA LEU A 73 -11.39 -15.33 -0.50
C LEU A 73 -12.32 -16.51 -0.23
N GLN A 74 -11.81 -17.73 -0.19
CA GLN A 74 -12.60 -18.91 0.15
C GLN A 74 -13.15 -18.80 1.58
N ARG A 75 -12.32 -18.49 2.57
CA ARG A 75 -12.72 -18.34 3.97
C ARG A 75 -13.71 -17.19 4.19
N ILE A 76 -13.56 -16.07 3.46
CA ILE A 76 -14.55 -14.98 3.48
C ILE A 76 -15.90 -15.47 2.95
N ARG A 77 -15.93 -16.20 1.82
CA ARG A 77 -17.18 -16.76 1.29
C ARG A 77 -17.84 -17.74 2.26
N GLU A 78 -17.04 -18.60 2.90
CA GLU A 78 -17.54 -19.59 3.88
C GLU A 78 -18.09 -18.94 5.14
N SER A 79 -17.58 -17.78 5.55
CA SER A 79 -18.06 -17.04 6.72
C SER A 79 -19.48 -16.48 6.55
N GLY A 80 -19.88 -16.19 5.31
CA GLY A 80 -21.15 -15.53 5.01
C GLY A 80 -21.24 -14.07 5.44
N VAL A 81 -20.16 -13.48 5.92
CA VAL A 81 -20.08 -12.07 6.34
C VAL A 81 -20.05 -11.16 5.10
N PRO A 82 -20.75 -10.02 5.10
CA PRO A 82 -20.70 -9.09 3.98
C PRO A 82 -19.28 -8.56 3.78
N ALA A 83 -18.81 -8.64 2.55
CA ALA A 83 -17.46 -8.23 2.19
C ALA A 83 -17.45 -7.23 1.04
N VAL A 84 -16.55 -6.25 1.13
CA VAL A 84 -16.26 -5.25 0.10
C VAL A 84 -14.85 -5.51 -0.41
N ALA A 85 -14.72 -5.83 -1.70
CA ALA A 85 -13.43 -6.01 -2.36
C ALA A 85 -12.96 -4.70 -3.00
N LEU A 86 -11.67 -4.42 -2.90
CA LEU A 86 -11.00 -3.31 -3.55
C LEU A 86 -10.17 -3.79 -4.73
N CYS A 87 -10.04 -2.95 -5.75
CA CYS A 87 -9.17 -3.13 -6.91
C CYS A 87 -9.52 -4.29 -7.86
N GLN A 88 -10.31 -5.27 -7.44
CA GLN A 88 -10.74 -6.39 -8.27
C GLN A 88 -12.19 -6.77 -7.98
N ASP A 89 -12.99 -7.00 -9.04
CA ASP A 89 -14.36 -7.49 -8.91
C ASP A 89 -14.36 -8.99 -8.56
N ILE A 90 -14.81 -9.30 -7.35
CA ILE A 90 -14.93 -10.67 -6.84
C ILE A 90 -16.39 -11.06 -6.77
N GLU A 91 -16.75 -12.19 -7.41
CA GLU A 91 -18.10 -12.70 -7.39
C GLU A 91 -18.58 -12.96 -5.95
N GLY A 92 -19.79 -12.46 -5.67
CA GLY A 92 -20.41 -12.58 -4.34
C GLY A 92 -20.02 -11.50 -3.34
N MET A 93 -19.12 -10.57 -3.69
CA MET A 93 -18.72 -9.44 -2.86
C MET A 93 -19.19 -8.11 -3.44
N TYR A 94 -19.32 -7.09 -2.60
CA TYR A 94 -19.42 -5.71 -3.06
C TYR A 94 -18.07 -5.28 -3.61
N TYR A 95 -18.07 -4.36 -4.56
CA TYR A 95 -16.87 -3.94 -5.24
C TYR A 95 -16.79 -2.44 -5.39
N ILE A 96 -15.66 -1.87 -5.01
CA ILE A 96 -15.35 -0.46 -5.24
C ILE A 96 -14.13 -0.35 -6.13
N SER A 97 -14.27 0.36 -7.22
CA SER A 97 -13.19 0.60 -8.18
C SER A 97 -13.07 2.08 -8.53
N VAL A 98 -11.92 2.40 -9.10
CA VAL A 98 -11.67 3.71 -9.69
C VAL A 98 -12.03 3.65 -11.18
N LYS A 99 -12.88 4.57 -11.66
CA LYS A 99 -13.16 4.70 -13.10
C LYS A 99 -11.96 5.27 -13.86
N GLY A 100 -10.85 4.53 -13.85
CA GLY A 100 -9.65 4.91 -14.59
C GLY A 100 -9.90 5.07 -16.09
N PHE A 101 -10.83 4.26 -16.65
CA PHE A 101 -11.29 4.37 -18.03
C PHE A 101 -11.74 5.80 -18.38
N GLY A 102 -12.56 6.42 -17.52
CA GLY A 102 -13.08 7.77 -17.77
C GLY A 102 -11.99 8.84 -17.85
N ALA A 103 -11.01 8.78 -16.96
CA ALA A 103 -9.91 9.75 -16.94
C ALA A 103 -8.97 9.59 -18.14
N ILE A 104 -8.55 8.36 -18.48
CA ILE A 104 -7.71 8.10 -19.66
C ILE A 104 -8.43 8.54 -20.95
N ARG A 105 -9.72 8.20 -21.08
CA ARG A 105 -10.54 8.68 -22.20
C ARG A 105 -10.48 10.23 -22.31
N ARG A 106 -10.66 10.93 -21.19
CA ARG A 106 -10.62 12.41 -21.15
C ARG A 106 -9.26 12.95 -21.54
N PHE A 107 -8.16 12.32 -21.13
CA PHE A 107 -6.81 12.70 -21.58
C PHE A 107 -6.64 12.56 -23.07
N VAL A 108 -7.02 11.41 -23.64
CA VAL A 108 -6.89 11.17 -25.07
C VAL A 108 -7.74 12.15 -25.88
N LEU A 109 -9.00 12.38 -25.49
CA LEU A 109 -9.88 13.35 -26.13
C LEU A 109 -9.28 14.77 -26.07
N HIS A 110 -8.83 15.21 -24.91
CA HIS A 110 -8.23 16.52 -24.70
C HIS A 110 -6.96 16.72 -25.54
N LEU A 111 -6.07 15.73 -25.56
CA LEU A 111 -4.85 15.77 -26.38
C LEU A 111 -5.17 15.81 -27.88
N TYR A 112 -6.18 15.06 -28.32
CA TYR A 112 -6.59 15.01 -29.73
C TYR A 112 -7.31 16.28 -30.16
N GLU A 113 -8.31 16.74 -29.40
CA GLU A 113 -9.21 17.83 -29.78
C GLU A 113 -8.59 19.20 -29.52
N GLU A 114 -8.00 19.43 -28.36
CA GLU A 114 -7.49 20.73 -27.94
C GLU A 114 -6.03 20.96 -28.38
N HIS A 115 -5.21 19.89 -28.37
CA HIS A 115 -3.79 19.99 -28.69
C HIS A 115 -3.41 19.43 -30.06
N GLY A 116 -4.35 18.90 -30.80
CA GLY A 116 -4.14 18.42 -32.17
C GLY A 116 -3.22 17.20 -32.29
N CYS A 117 -3.00 16.44 -31.21
CA CYS A 117 -2.16 15.24 -31.24
C CYS A 117 -2.76 14.19 -32.18
N ARG A 118 -1.91 13.49 -32.93
CA ARG A 118 -2.31 12.46 -33.90
C ARG A 118 -1.53 11.16 -33.76
N SER A 119 -0.41 11.18 -33.02
CA SER A 119 0.41 10.02 -32.69
C SER A 119 0.53 9.89 -31.18
N PHE A 120 0.37 8.68 -30.66
CA PHE A 120 0.22 8.42 -29.23
C PHE A 120 1.02 7.21 -28.79
N HIS A 121 1.54 7.26 -27.57
CA HIS A 121 2.10 6.12 -26.88
C HIS A 121 1.50 5.98 -25.50
N PHE A 122 1.16 4.74 -25.09
CA PHE A 122 0.78 4.45 -23.71
C PHE A 122 1.94 3.77 -22.99
N ALA A 123 2.47 4.43 -21.97
CA ALA A 123 3.48 3.86 -21.08
C ALA A 123 2.79 3.23 -19.86
N GLY A 124 2.60 1.90 -19.92
CA GLY A 124 1.80 1.12 -18.98
C GLY A 124 2.56 0.53 -17.82
N GLY A 125 1.83 0.07 -16.80
CA GLY A 125 2.31 -0.76 -15.71
C GLY A 125 2.45 -2.24 -16.12
N PRO A 126 2.46 -3.17 -15.14
CA PRO A 126 2.64 -4.60 -15.40
C PRO A 126 1.53 -5.16 -16.29
N LYS A 127 1.93 -5.94 -17.28
CA LYS A 127 1.01 -6.64 -18.15
C LYS A 127 0.18 -7.64 -17.33
N GLY A 128 -1.14 -7.64 -17.55
CA GLY A 128 -2.08 -8.46 -16.81
C GLY A 128 -2.55 -7.88 -15.48
N ASN A 129 -2.01 -6.74 -15.04
CA ASN A 129 -2.57 -6.01 -13.91
C ASN A 129 -3.93 -5.43 -14.31
N TYR A 130 -4.97 -5.72 -13.56
CA TYR A 130 -6.36 -5.39 -13.89
C TYR A 130 -6.59 -3.90 -14.16
N GLU A 131 -6.11 -3.02 -13.29
CA GLU A 131 -6.26 -1.57 -13.48
C GLU A 131 -5.47 -1.06 -14.69
N ASN A 132 -4.26 -1.58 -14.89
CA ASN A 132 -3.45 -1.22 -16.04
C ASN A 132 -4.13 -1.62 -17.36
N GLU A 133 -4.65 -2.84 -17.44
CA GLU A 133 -5.34 -3.30 -18.65
C GLU A 133 -6.61 -2.49 -18.94
N GLN A 134 -7.34 -2.05 -17.93
CA GLN A 134 -8.47 -1.12 -18.11
C GLN A 134 -8.03 0.22 -18.69
N ARG A 135 -6.90 0.78 -18.21
CA ARG A 135 -6.34 2.03 -18.71
C ARG A 135 -5.85 1.88 -20.16
N VAL A 136 -5.18 0.75 -20.48
CA VAL A 136 -4.75 0.42 -21.84
C VAL A 136 -5.96 0.29 -22.78
N SER A 137 -7.01 -0.44 -22.35
CA SER A 137 -8.24 -0.57 -23.14
C SER A 137 -8.88 0.79 -23.40
N ALA A 138 -9.01 1.62 -22.36
CA ALA A 138 -9.55 2.97 -22.49
C ALA A 138 -8.79 3.82 -23.52
N PHE A 139 -7.46 3.75 -23.49
CA PHE A 139 -6.59 4.44 -24.42
C PHE A 139 -6.82 3.97 -25.86
N LEU A 140 -6.74 2.66 -26.12
CA LEU A 140 -6.88 2.10 -27.47
C LEU A 140 -8.29 2.27 -28.02
N ASP A 141 -9.32 2.05 -27.21
CA ASP A 141 -10.72 2.18 -27.63
C ASP A 141 -11.04 3.64 -28.00
N THR A 142 -10.56 4.60 -27.20
CA THR A 142 -10.76 6.01 -27.50
C THR A 142 -10.08 6.43 -28.80
N LEU A 143 -8.83 6.00 -29.02
CA LEU A 143 -8.12 6.31 -30.28
C LEU A 143 -8.80 5.68 -31.49
N ARG A 144 -9.34 4.46 -31.34
CA ARG A 144 -10.12 3.78 -32.38
C ARG A 144 -11.41 4.55 -32.71
N GLU A 145 -12.13 5.03 -31.68
CA GLU A 145 -13.34 5.86 -31.86
C GLU A 145 -13.01 7.18 -32.61
N LEU A 146 -11.84 7.73 -32.36
CA LEU A 146 -11.36 8.96 -33.03
C LEU A 146 -10.81 8.71 -34.46
N GLY A 147 -10.73 7.45 -34.88
CA GLY A 147 -10.19 7.07 -36.19
C GLY A 147 -8.67 7.25 -36.32
N VAL A 148 -7.95 7.25 -35.21
CA VAL A 148 -6.48 7.27 -35.21
C VAL A 148 -5.97 5.93 -35.74
N PRO A 149 -5.06 5.91 -36.74
CA PRO A 149 -4.50 4.68 -37.30
C PRO A 149 -3.77 3.84 -36.22
N GLU A 150 -3.85 2.53 -36.31
CA GLU A 150 -3.20 1.62 -35.33
C GLU A 150 -1.69 1.83 -35.24
N GLU A 151 -1.02 2.15 -36.37
CA GLU A 151 0.40 2.45 -36.43
C GLU A 151 0.79 3.75 -35.72
N ALA A 152 -0.16 4.63 -35.45
CA ALA A 152 0.01 5.87 -34.70
C ALA A 152 -0.31 5.72 -33.19
N ALA A 153 -0.67 4.51 -32.73
CA ALA A 153 -1.02 4.18 -31.37
C ALA A 153 -0.20 2.99 -30.88
N THR A 154 0.74 3.22 -29.98
CA THR A 154 1.62 2.14 -29.44
C THR A 154 1.49 2.02 -27.95
N VAL A 155 1.83 0.84 -27.39
CA VAL A 155 1.77 0.53 -25.96
C VAL A 155 3.06 -0.15 -25.54
N SER A 156 3.61 0.26 -24.41
CA SER A 156 4.66 -0.46 -23.67
C SER A 156 4.19 -0.82 -22.26
N TYR A 157 4.79 -1.83 -21.67
CA TYR A 157 4.49 -2.30 -20.32
C TYR A 157 5.74 -2.26 -19.45
N GLY A 158 5.57 -2.04 -18.16
CA GLY A 158 6.65 -1.97 -17.17
C GLY A 158 6.17 -2.29 -15.76
N ASP A 159 6.73 -1.63 -14.74
CA ASP A 159 6.56 -1.94 -13.32
C ASP A 159 5.83 -0.84 -12.51
N PHE A 160 5.15 0.10 -13.11
CA PHE A 160 4.64 1.33 -12.51
C PHE A 160 5.72 2.29 -11.94
N GLY A 161 7.00 1.91 -12.05
CA GLY A 161 8.12 2.68 -11.53
C GLY A 161 8.72 3.67 -12.53
N LYS A 162 9.69 4.42 -12.04
CA LYS A 162 10.44 5.39 -12.86
C LYS A 162 11.16 4.76 -14.07
N ASN A 163 11.58 3.49 -13.96
CA ASN A 163 12.27 2.81 -15.06
C ASN A 163 11.38 2.68 -16.27
N THR A 164 10.10 2.39 -16.08
CA THR A 164 9.12 2.27 -17.17
C THR A 164 9.05 3.53 -18.04
N GLY A 165 8.99 4.72 -17.43
CA GLY A 165 8.96 5.99 -18.18
C GLY A 165 10.26 6.25 -18.94
N THR A 166 11.39 5.99 -18.32
CA THR A 166 12.71 6.11 -18.94
C THR A 166 12.85 5.15 -20.14
N GLU A 167 12.50 3.89 -19.96
CA GLU A 167 12.59 2.86 -20.99
C GLU A 167 11.62 3.11 -22.16
N ALA A 168 10.40 3.59 -21.88
CA ALA A 168 9.44 3.94 -22.92
C ALA A 168 9.98 5.03 -23.84
N VAL A 169 10.55 6.11 -23.30
CA VAL A 169 11.13 7.18 -24.10
C VAL A 169 12.35 6.71 -24.90
N ARG A 170 13.23 5.91 -24.30
CA ARG A 170 14.39 5.33 -25.00
C ARG A 170 13.96 4.42 -26.13
N PHE A 171 13.03 3.51 -25.88
CA PHE A 171 12.48 2.61 -26.89
C PHE A 171 11.94 3.37 -28.11
N LEU A 172 11.18 4.43 -27.87
CA LEU A 172 10.59 5.26 -28.92
C LEU A 172 11.64 6.03 -29.74
N THR A 173 12.76 6.38 -29.14
CA THR A 173 13.84 7.15 -29.79
C THR A 173 14.99 6.31 -30.31
N GLU A 174 15.03 5.00 -30.02
CA GLU A 174 16.00 4.08 -30.55
C GLU A 174 16.01 4.05 -32.10
N ASN A 175 17.20 3.80 -32.68
CA ASN A 175 17.38 3.70 -34.12
C ASN A 175 16.90 4.91 -34.96
N GLY A 176 16.92 6.10 -34.35
CA GLY A 176 16.48 7.34 -35.03
C GLY A 176 14.97 7.53 -35.03
N GLY A 177 14.25 6.81 -34.22
CA GLY A 177 12.82 7.05 -33.95
C GLY A 177 12.57 8.45 -33.39
N LYS A 178 11.33 8.89 -33.45
CA LYS A 178 10.88 10.17 -32.86
C LYS A 178 9.80 9.90 -31.84
N LEU A 179 9.75 10.76 -30.82
CA LEU A 179 8.64 10.72 -29.89
C LEU A 179 7.31 11.00 -30.59
N PRO A 180 6.22 10.36 -30.17
CA PRO A 180 4.87 10.69 -30.62
C PRO A 180 4.48 12.09 -30.14
N ASP A 181 3.34 12.62 -30.63
CA ASP A 181 2.81 13.89 -30.17
C ASP A 181 2.45 13.86 -28.69
N ALA A 182 2.06 12.68 -28.17
CA ALA A 182 1.70 12.51 -26.77
C ALA A 182 2.08 11.13 -26.20
N ILE A 183 2.54 11.14 -24.94
CA ILE A 183 2.75 9.95 -24.11
C ILE A 183 1.73 9.98 -22.97
N VAL A 184 0.82 9.02 -22.96
CA VAL A 184 -0.15 8.81 -21.86
C VAL A 184 0.43 7.78 -20.92
N CYS A 185 0.69 8.14 -19.68
CA CYS A 185 1.31 7.26 -18.69
C CYS A 185 0.29 6.66 -17.75
N ALA A 186 0.52 5.42 -17.34
CA ALA A 186 -0.37 4.74 -16.42
C ALA A 186 -0.38 5.37 -15.03
N ASN A 187 0.71 6.04 -14.62
CA ASN A 187 0.77 6.82 -13.39
C ASN A 187 1.77 7.99 -13.48
N ASP A 188 1.85 8.79 -12.42
CA ASP A 188 2.70 9.98 -12.35
C ASP A 188 4.19 9.65 -12.23
N ASN A 189 4.57 8.52 -11.61
CA ASN A 189 5.98 8.13 -11.55
C ASN A 189 6.54 7.88 -12.96
N ILE A 190 5.75 7.21 -13.80
CA ILE A 190 6.08 6.96 -15.20
C ILE A 190 6.14 8.30 -15.95
N ALA A 191 5.16 9.19 -15.74
CA ALA A 191 5.08 10.47 -16.41
C ALA A 191 6.28 11.38 -16.10
N VAL A 192 6.61 11.56 -14.83
CA VAL A 192 7.77 12.35 -14.40
C VAL A 192 9.07 11.78 -14.97
N ALA A 193 9.24 10.47 -14.96
CA ALA A 193 10.42 9.82 -15.51
C ALA A 193 10.51 9.97 -17.05
N ALA A 194 9.37 9.91 -17.75
CA ALA A 194 9.30 10.14 -19.20
C ALA A 194 9.68 11.58 -19.56
N VAL A 195 9.19 12.58 -18.81
CA VAL A 195 9.58 13.99 -19.02
C VAL A 195 11.09 14.16 -18.81
N ILE A 196 11.63 13.68 -17.69
CA ILE A 196 13.06 13.79 -17.40
C ILE A 196 13.91 13.16 -18.50
N GLU A 197 13.53 12.00 -19.01
CA GLU A 197 14.31 11.34 -20.06
C GLU A 197 14.15 12.01 -21.42
N ALA A 198 12.95 12.50 -21.77
CA ALA A 198 12.73 13.28 -22.98
C ALA A 198 13.59 14.56 -22.99
N GLU A 199 13.63 15.30 -21.89
CA GLU A 199 14.45 16.51 -21.75
C GLU A 199 15.96 16.21 -21.86
N LYS A 200 16.44 15.11 -21.27
CA LYS A 200 17.84 14.67 -21.42
C LYS A 200 18.21 14.37 -22.87
N LEU A 201 17.26 13.91 -23.68
CA LEU A 201 17.44 13.66 -25.11
C LEU A 201 17.23 14.91 -25.98
N GLY A 202 16.95 16.07 -25.37
CA GLY A 202 16.81 17.37 -26.03
C GLY A 202 15.41 17.69 -26.53
N TYR A 203 14.39 16.88 -26.17
CA TYR A 203 12.99 17.21 -26.43
C TYR A 203 12.45 18.17 -25.38
N ARG A 204 11.52 19.01 -25.78
CA ARG A 204 10.83 19.94 -24.89
C ARG A 204 9.42 19.41 -24.58
N VAL A 205 9.03 19.48 -23.32
CA VAL A 205 7.68 19.15 -22.86
C VAL A 205 7.04 20.47 -22.39
N PRO A 206 5.92 20.90 -22.98
CA PRO A 206 5.00 20.16 -23.86
C PRO A 206 5.21 20.41 -25.39
N GLU A 207 6.19 21.19 -25.83
CA GLU A 207 6.27 21.69 -27.21
C GLU A 207 6.50 20.55 -28.22
N ASP A 208 7.44 19.65 -27.94
CA ASP A 208 7.82 18.56 -28.85
C ASP A 208 7.07 17.26 -28.53
N VAL A 209 6.68 17.03 -27.29
CA VAL A 209 5.88 15.90 -26.83
C VAL A 209 5.05 16.29 -25.61
N LYS A 210 3.80 15.89 -25.57
CA LYS A 210 2.91 16.07 -24.41
C LYS A 210 2.90 14.84 -23.55
N VAL A 211 2.79 15.02 -22.23
CA VAL A 211 2.82 13.89 -21.27
C VAL A 211 1.66 14.03 -20.28
N THR A 212 0.99 12.91 -20.00
CA THR A 212 -0.01 12.83 -18.93
C THR A 212 0.31 11.70 -17.97
N GLY A 213 -0.05 11.87 -16.71
CA GLY A 213 0.09 10.87 -15.66
C GLY A 213 -1.26 10.41 -15.10
N PHE A 214 -1.24 9.84 -13.90
CA PHE A 214 -2.40 9.39 -13.14
C PHE A 214 -2.00 9.27 -11.67
N ASP A 215 -2.93 9.44 -10.73
CA ASP A 215 -2.85 9.37 -9.26
C ASP A 215 -2.70 10.72 -8.56
N ASN A 216 -2.23 11.78 -9.23
CA ASN A 216 -1.97 13.10 -8.67
C ASN A 216 -1.03 13.08 -7.44
N PHE A 217 0.08 12.35 -7.55
CA PHE A 217 1.09 12.37 -6.51
C PHE A 217 1.72 13.76 -6.34
N ASP A 218 2.18 14.09 -5.13
CA ASP A 218 2.85 15.35 -4.83
C ASP A 218 3.93 15.70 -5.85
N LYS A 219 4.68 14.70 -6.31
CA LYS A 219 5.72 14.87 -7.35
C LYS A 219 5.16 15.43 -8.65
N ALA A 220 3.96 15.00 -9.06
CA ALA A 220 3.36 15.47 -10.31
C ALA A 220 2.91 16.92 -10.21
N GLN A 221 2.42 17.31 -9.04
CA GLN A 221 1.98 18.69 -8.78
C GLN A 221 3.16 19.66 -8.69
N LEU A 222 4.27 19.21 -8.12
CA LEU A 222 5.45 20.04 -7.82
C LEU A 222 6.49 20.01 -8.93
N PHE A 223 6.35 19.10 -9.87
CA PHE A 223 7.25 18.97 -11.01
C PHE A 223 7.07 20.12 -12.00
N GLN A 224 8.10 20.45 -12.73
CA GLN A 224 8.04 21.43 -13.81
C GLN A 224 8.55 20.78 -15.11
N PRO A 225 7.71 20.75 -16.16
CA PRO A 225 6.31 21.22 -16.23
C PRO A 225 5.37 20.41 -15.31
N GLN A 226 4.37 21.08 -14.70
CA GLN A 226 3.37 20.40 -13.89
C GLN A 226 2.65 19.32 -14.72
N ILE A 227 2.59 18.11 -14.17
CA ILE A 227 2.02 16.97 -14.90
C ILE A 227 0.50 17.08 -14.96
N THR A 228 -0.06 16.98 -16.17
CA THR A 228 -1.48 16.69 -16.38
C THR A 228 -1.79 15.32 -15.84
N THR A 229 -2.71 15.19 -14.89
CA THR A 229 -2.95 13.95 -14.15
C THR A 229 -4.41 13.77 -13.78
N ALA A 230 -4.75 12.67 -13.12
CA ALA A 230 -6.07 12.41 -12.56
C ALA A 230 -5.94 12.11 -11.07
N GLU A 231 -6.61 12.91 -10.25
CA GLU A 231 -6.65 12.74 -8.80
C GLU A 231 -7.64 11.65 -8.42
N VAL A 232 -7.17 10.66 -7.69
CA VAL A 232 -7.99 9.64 -7.04
C VAL A 232 -8.02 9.94 -5.54
N CYS A 233 -9.15 10.39 -5.04
CA CYS A 233 -9.34 10.53 -3.60
C CYS A 233 -9.47 9.12 -2.99
N ARG A 234 -8.39 8.61 -2.44
CA ARG A 234 -8.37 7.25 -1.87
C ARG A 234 -9.14 7.15 -0.58
N GLU A 235 -9.23 8.24 0.17
CA GLU A 235 -10.09 8.36 1.34
C GLU A 235 -11.56 8.10 0.99
N ASP A 236 -12.02 8.57 -0.18
CA ASP A 236 -13.39 8.33 -0.64
C ASP A 236 -13.67 6.83 -0.84
N ILE A 237 -12.67 6.05 -1.23
CA ILE A 237 -12.79 4.59 -1.36
C ILE A 237 -13.14 3.98 0.00
N GLY A 238 -12.35 4.29 1.03
CA GLY A 238 -12.58 3.77 2.38
C GLY A 238 -13.89 4.27 3.00
N TYR A 239 -14.20 5.55 2.77
CA TYR A 239 -15.45 6.15 3.21
C TYR A 239 -16.67 5.41 2.62
N GLN A 240 -16.59 5.08 1.32
CA GLN A 240 -17.63 4.32 0.63
C GLN A 240 -17.69 2.85 1.06
N CYS A 241 -16.56 2.22 1.42
CA CYS A 241 -16.56 0.88 2.02
C CYS A 241 -17.39 0.85 3.31
N ALA A 242 -17.15 1.81 4.20
CA ALA A 242 -17.89 1.92 5.44
C ALA A 242 -19.37 2.23 5.22
N ASP A 243 -19.68 3.07 4.22
CA ASP A 243 -21.07 3.39 3.84
C ASP A 243 -21.82 2.14 3.36
N ILE A 244 -21.22 1.34 2.48
CA ILE A 244 -21.81 0.08 1.99
C ILE A 244 -22.09 -0.86 3.16
N LEU A 245 -21.12 -1.07 4.06
CA LEU A 245 -21.30 -1.94 5.22
C LEU A 245 -22.40 -1.39 6.15
N ASN A 246 -22.42 -0.08 6.41
CA ASN A 246 -23.44 0.55 7.24
C ASN A 246 -24.85 0.42 6.64
N GLN A 247 -25.01 0.58 5.33
CA GLN A 247 -26.28 0.32 4.65
C GLN A 247 -26.76 -1.13 4.86
N ILE A 248 -25.84 -2.10 4.71
CA ILE A 248 -26.15 -3.52 4.94
C ILE A 248 -26.58 -3.78 6.37
N TRP A 249 -25.86 -3.23 7.37
CA TRP A 249 -26.22 -3.37 8.78
C TRP A 249 -27.57 -2.74 9.13
N ASN A 250 -27.99 -1.71 8.39
CA ASN A 250 -29.31 -1.11 8.49
C ASN A 250 -30.41 -1.87 7.68
N GLY A 251 -30.06 -2.99 7.05
CA GLY A 251 -30.99 -3.82 6.28
C GLY A 251 -31.28 -3.29 4.87
N GLU A 252 -30.47 -2.34 4.39
CA GLU A 252 -30.54 -1.81 3.04
C GLU A 252 -29.79 -2.74 2.05
N LYS A 253 -30.02 -2.53 0.77
CA LYS A 253 -29.34 -3.26 -0.30
C LYS A 253 -28.59 -2.27 -1.18
N PRO A 254 -27.32 -1.94 -0.86
CA PRO A 254 -26.50 -1.09 -1.71
C PRO A 254 -26.25 -1.73 -3.08
N GLU A 255 -25.86 -0.92 -4.06
CA GLU A 255 -25.39 -1.42 -5.35
C GLU A 255 -24.13 -2.27 -5.15
N ARG A 256 -24.08 -3.43 -5.84
CA ARG A 256 -22.93 -4.34 -5.71
C ARG A 256 -21.63 -3.73 -6.20
N VAL A 257 -21.67 -2.90 -7.25
CA VAL A 257 -20.51 -2.28 -7.86
C VAL A 257 -20.63 -0.76 -7.74
N SER A 258 -19.66 -0.16 -7.11
CA SER A 258 -19.54 1.28 -6.94
C SER A 258 -18.24 1.79 -7.55
N TYR A 259 -18.25 3.05 -8.01
CA TYR A 259 -17.10 3.64 -8.67
C TYR A 259 -16.74 5.00 -8.09
N ILE A 260 -15.46 5.22 -7.87
CA ILE A 260 -14.89 6.54 -7.61
C ILE A 260 -14.45 7.14 -8.94
N GLU A 261 -14.92 8.34 -9.26
CA GLU A 261 -14.51 9.06 -10.46
C GLU A 261 -13.27 9.92 -10.19
N PRO A 262 -12.15 9.67 -10.90
CA PRO A 262 -10.99 10.54 -10.78
C PRO A 262 -11.28 11.95 -11.31
N LYS A 263 -10.78 12.95 -10.59
CA LYS A 263 -10.81 14.34 -11.03
C LYS A 263 -9.63 14.60 -11.96
N VAL A 264 -9.88 14.96 -13.20
CA VAL A 264 -8.82 15.36 -14.14
C VAL A 264 -8.29 16.73 -13.76
N ILE A 265 -6.97 16.83 -13.67
CA ILE A 265 -6.20 18.05 -13.42
C ILE A 265 -5.32 18.29 -14.63
N LEU A 266 -5.63 19.36 -15.36
CA LEU A 266 -4.81 19.78 -16.50
C LEU A 266 -3.60 20.58 -16.00
N GLY A 267 -2.45 20.33 -16.58
CA GLY A 267 -1.19 20.95 -16.20
C GLY A 267 -0.32 21.28 -17.41
N GLU A 268 0.84 21.84 -17.15
CA GLU A 268 1.76 22.37 -18.17
C GLU A 268 2.28 21.27 -19.12
N SER A 269 2.38 20.02 -18.66
CA SER A 269 2.93 18.91 -19.45
C SER A 269 2.10 18.51 -20.66
N CYS A 270 0.83 18.90 -20.74
CA CYS A 270 0.02 18.77 -21.95
C CYS A 270 -0.07 20.08 -22.76
N GLY A 271 0.44 21.20 -22.23
CA GLY A 271 0.37 22.51 -22.84
C GLY A 271 -0.74 23.41 -22.33
N CYS A 272 -1.45 22.97 -21.26
CA CYS A 272 -2.43 23.81 -20.58
C CYS A 272 -1.78 24.71 -19.53
N PRO A 273 -2.35 25.89 -19.25
CA PRO A 273 -1.86 26.71 -18.14
C PRO A 273 -2.10 25.98 -16.81
N ASN A 274 -1.18 26.14 -15.89
CA ASN A 274 -1.40 25.77 -14.49
C ASN A 274 -2.46 26.71 -13.90
N ASP A 275 -3.61 26.18 -13.49
CA ASP A 275 -4.70 26.94 -12.87
C ASP A 275 -4.57 27.02 -11.34
N GLY A 276 -3.59 26.30 -10.78
CA GLY A 276 -3.30 26.24 -9.36
C GLY A 276 -2.21 27.20 -8.92
N THR A 277 -2.52 28.07 -7.97
CA THR A 277 -1.51 28.82 -7.24
C THR A 277 -0.82 27.89 -6.24
N ILE A 278 0.24 27.21 -6.69
CA ILE A 278 1.08 26.43 -5.78
C ILE A 278 1.83 27.41 -4.88
N ASP A 279 1.57 27.34 -3.60
CA ASP A 279 2.40 28.03 -2.61
C ASP A 279 3.71 27.27 -2.42
N TYR A 280 4.67 27.51 -3.29
CA TYR A 280 6.00 26.89 -3.24
C TYR A 280 6.71 27.07 -1.88
N ARG A 281 6.40 28.13 -1.14
CA ARG A 281 6.99 28.34 0.21
C ARG A 281 6.39 27.35 1.21
N LYS A 282 5.08 27.09 1.12
CA LYS A 282 4.40 26.09 1.93
C LYS A 282 4.93 24.70 1.63
N VAL A 283 5.07 24.38 0.35
CA VAL A 283 5.62 23.09 -0.13
C VAL A 283 7.06 22.90 0.32
N LEU A 284 7.91 23.91 0.09
CA LEU A 284 9.32 23.85 0.54
C LEU A 284 9.40 23.66 2.06
N LYS A 285 8.55 24.37 2.82
CA LYS A 285 8.48 24.18 4.27
C LYS A 285 8.10 22.74 4.63
N GLN A 286 7.11 22.17 3.96
CA GLN A 286 6.69 20.77 4.18
C GLN A 286 7.83 19.80 3.84
N GLN A 287 8.51 20.00 2.71
CA GLN A 287 9.66 19.18 2.32
C GLN A 287 10.83 19.27 3.33
N ILE A 288 11.12 20.47 3.83
CA ILE A 288 12.16 20.66 4.84
C ILE A 288 11.77 19.91 6.13
N VAL A 289 10.53 20.05 6.58
CA VAL A 289 10.03 19.33 7.77
C VAL A 289 10.11 17.82 7.57
N SER A 290 9.60 17.31 6.44
CA SER A 290 9.68 15.89 6.10
C SER A 290 11.13 15.39 6.05
N SER A 291 12.04 16.14 5.42
CA SER A 291 13.45 15.75 5.35
C SER A 291 14.15 15.75 6.72
N MET A 292 13.75 16.64 7.64
CA MET A 292 14.25 16.61 9.03
C MET A 292 13.71 15.40 9.79
N GLU A 293 12.41 15.11 9.62
CA GLU A 293 11.79 13.92 10.20
C GLU A 293 12.42 12.64 9.69
N ASP A 294 12.70 12.54 8.38
CA ASP A 294 13.39 11.39 7.77
C ASP A 294 14.81 11.22 8.32
N ALA A 295 15.52 12.31 8.56
CA ALA A 295 16.85 12.26 9.16
C ALA A 295 16.80 11.79 10.62
N ASP A 296 15.84 12.28 11.41
CA ASP A 296 15.63 11.86 12.80
C ASP A 296 15.27 10.37 12.87
N LEU A 297 14.41 9.91 11.96
CA LEU A 297 14.07 8.49 11.86
C LEU A 297 15.30 7.64 11.48
N THR A 298 16.05 8.05 10.45
CA THR A 298 17.26 7.32 10.04
C THR A 298 18.24 7.17 11.21
N ALA A 299 18.39 8.23 12.02
CA ALA A 299 19.22 8.17 13.21
C ALA A 299 18.64 7.22 14.28
N ALA A 300 17.31 7.24 14.48
CA ALA A 300 16.61 6.34 15.40
C ALA A 300 16.73 4.89 14.96
N LEU A 301 16.52 4.59 13.66
CA LEU A 301 16.68 3.25 13.08
C LEU A 301 18.10 2.74 13.25
N SER A 302 19.12 3.54 12.95
CA SER A 302 20.52 3.15 13.12
C SER A 302 20.87 2.84 14.59
N SER A 303 20.35 3.62 15.53
CA SER A 303 20.50 3.36 16.97
C SER A 303 19.78 2.08 17.40
N ALA A 304 18.61 1.85 16.84
CA ALA A 304 17.79 0.68 17.11
C ALA A 304 18.40 -0.60 16.55
N GLU A 305 18.93 -0.53 15.31
CA GLU A 305 19.61 -1.67 14.66
C GLU A 305 20.74 -2.21 15.55
N ALA A 306 21.57 -1.33 16.11
CA ALA A 306 22.63 -1.74 17.02
C ALA A 306 22.09 -2.47 18.26
N LYS A 307 21.02 -1.95 18.88
CA LYS A 307 20.40 -2.57 20.06
C LYS A 307 19.74 -3.91 19.75
N LEU A 308 19.04 -4.00 18.62
CA LEU A 308 18.40 -5.25 18.17
C LEU A 308 19.46 -6.32 17.84
N HIS A 309 20.52 -5.91 17.15
CA HIS A 309 21.64 -6.81 16.81
C HIS A 309 22.37 -7.34 18.05
N ASP A 310 22.58 -6.50 19.06
CA ASP A 310 23.25 -6.87 20.31
C ASP A 310 22.39 -7.69 21.26
N SER A 311 21.09 -7.87 20.96
CA SER A 311 20.17 -8.63 21.80
C SER A 311 20.66 -10.08 21.98
N GLN A 312 20.74 -10.55 23.22
CA GLN A 312 21.23 -11.91 23.53
C GLN A 312 20.13 -12.97 23.61
N SER A 313 18.85 -12.54 23.62
CA SER A 313 17.67 -13.42 23.66
C SER A 313 16.51 -12.84 22.87
N PHE A 314 15.54 -13.68 22.48
CA PHE A 314 14.28 -13.19 21.89
C PHE A 314 13.55 -12.23 22.81
N GLN A 315 13.69 -12.40 24.13
CA GLN A 315 13.10 -11.52 25.12
C GLN A 315 13.74 -10.11 25.10
N GLU A 316 15.06 -10.03 24.92
CA GLU A 316 15.74 -8.75 24.73
C GLU A 316 15.39 -8.08 23.41
N LEU A 317 15.26 -8.88 22.32
CA LEU A 317 14.79 -8.39 21.04
C LEU A 317 13.40 -7.77 21.13
N VAL A 318 12.46 -8.42 21.86
CA VAL A 318 11.13 -7.86 22.12
C VAL A 318 11.22 -6.54 22.88
N ARG A 319 12.07 -6.46 23.94
CA ARG A 319 12.26 -5.20 24.70
C ARG A 319 12.77 -4.08 23.82
N SER A 320 13.78 -4.37 22.98
CA SER A 320 14.32 -3.40 22.04
C SER A 320 13.28 -2.95 21.01
N SER A 321 12.41 -3.86 20.56
CA SER A 321 11.26 -3.52 19.70
C SER A 321 10.25 -2.62 20.42
N MET A 322 9.97 -2.88 21.69
CA MET A 322 9.11 -2.02 22.52
C MET A 322 9.68 -0.61 22.67
N ASP A 323 11.01 -0.48 22.83
CA ASP A 323 11.68 0.82 22.89
C ASP A 323 11.51 1.63 21.59
N LEU A 324 11.40 0.97 20.45
CA LEU A 324 11.08 1.58 19.17
C LEU A 324 9.62 2.04 19.11
N PHE A 325 8.68 1.15 19.47
CA PHE A 325 7.27 1.50 19.48
C PHE A 325 6.93 2.62 20.48
N ASP A 326 7.67 2.74 21.57
CA ASP A 326 7.51 3.84 22.53
C ASP A 326 7.88 5.23 21.95
N GLN A 327 8.70 5.26 20.90
CA GLN A 327 9.07 6.50 20.19
C GLN A 327 8.04 6.89 19.12
N MET A 328 7.10 5.99 18.82
CA MET A 328 6.06 6.23 17.83
C MET A 328 4.82 6.88 18.44
N ASP A 329 4.11 7.67 17.64
CA ASP A 329 2.83 8.28 18.02
C ASP A 329 1.70 7.24 17.92
N LEU A 330 1.57 6.43 18.96
CA LEU A 330 0.58 5.35 19.12
C LEU A 330 -0.19 5.53 20.42
N ASP A 331 -1.48 5.17 20.43
CA ASP A 331 -2.24 5.06 21.69
C ASP A 331 -1.82 3.84 22.52
N GLY A 332 -1.28 2.81 21.87
CA GLY A 332 -0.78 1.61 22.53
C GLY A 332 -0.21 0.60 21.53
N TYR A 333 0.41 -0.44 22.06
CA TYR A 333 0.90 -1.57 21.25
C TYR A 333 0.96 -2.86 22.08
N ALA A 334 1.00 -4.00 21.40
CA ALA A 334 1.34 -5.29 21.99
C ALA A 334 2.26 -6.09 21.07
N VAL A 335 3.21 -6.79 21.67
CA VAL A 335 4.06 -7.79 21.02
C VAL A 335 3.64 -9.15 21.56
N ILE A 336 3.09 -9.97 20.70
CA ILE A 336 2.61 -11.31 21.02
C ILE A 336 3.56 -12.29 20.36
N LEU A 337 4.07 -13.25 21.11
CA LEU A 337 4.96 -14.29 20.59
C LEU A 337 4.34 -15.68 20.76
N ASP A 338 4.68 -16.55 19.82
CA ASP A 338 4.44 -17.97 19.97
C ASP A 338 5.38 -18.55 21.04
N ARG A 339 4.83 -19.30 21.99
CA ARG A 339 5.62 -19.99 23.06
C ARG A 339 6.70 -20.91 22.50
N ARG A 340 6.50 -21.42 21.29
CA ARG A 340 7.48 -22.26 20.62
C ARG A 340 8.74 -21.46 20.25
N VAL A 341 8.58 -20.18 19.92
CA VAL A 341 9.70 -19.25 19.65
C VAL A 341 10.51 -18.99 20.92
N GLN A 342 9.85 -18.82 22.07
CA GLN A 342 10.54 -18.60 23.34
C GLN A 342 11.39 -19.82 23.75
N LYS A 343 11.02 -21.03 23.31
CA LYS A 343 11.75 -22.28 23.55
C LYS A 343 12.77 -22.64 22.47
N LEU A 344 12.91 -21.82 21.43
CA LEU A 344 13.88 -22.05 20.37
C LEU A 344 15.33 -22.13 20.86
N GLU A 345 15.65 -21.38 21.91
CA GLU A 345 16.97 -21.43 22.57
C GLU A 345 17.26 -22.82 23.19
N GLU A 346 16.21 -23.59 23.50
CA GLU A 346 16.31 -24.93 24.07
C GLU A 346 16.26 -26.04 23.01
N LYS A 347 15.50 -25.87 21.92
CA LYS A 347 15.17 -26.96 20.97
C LYS A 347 15.69 -26.79 19.54
N ASN A 348 16.13 -25.59 19.15
CA ASN A 348 16.73 -25.27 17.84
C ASN A 348 15.88 -25.57 16.58
N GLU A 349 14.60 -25.91 16.73
CA GLU A 349 13.70 -26.18 15.61
C GLU A 349 12.41 -25.36 15.73
N LEU A 350 12.13 -24.55 14.72
CA LEU A 350 10.87 -23.87 14.54
C LEU A 350 10.12 -24.60 13.42
N ASN A 351 8.92 -25.07 13.71
CA ASN A 351 8.04 -25.69 12.74
C ASN A 351 6.62 -25.14 12.99
N THR A 352 6.31 -23.99 12.38
CA THR A 352 5.06 -23.28 12.58
C THR A 352 4.47 -22.86 11.23
N ASP A 353 3.65 -23.76 10.65
CA ASP A 353 2.86 -23.44 9.47
C ASP A 353 1.58 -22.70 9.92
N GLY A 354 1.66 -21.37 9.99
CA GLY A 354 0.57 -20.51 10.44
C GLY A 354 0.49 -20.36 11.97
N TYR A 355 -0.52 -19.64 12.44
CA TYR A 355 -0.72 -19.31 13.86
C TYR A 355 -1.54 -20.36 14.58
N GLU A 356 -1.06 -20.76 15.76
CA GLU A 356 -1.81 -21.56 16.72
C GLU A 356 -2.15 -20.68 17.93
N LEU A 357 -3.39 -20.18 17.99
CA LEU A 357 -3.85 -19.21 18.99
C LEU A 357 -3.57 -19.65 20.43
N SER A 358 -3.62 -20.96 20.71
CA SER A 358 -3.32 -21.53 22.03
C SER A 358 -1.86 -21.39 22.43
N CYS A 359 -0.97 -21.17 21.46
CA CYS A 359 0.46 -21.03 21.67
C CYS A 359 0.91 -19.56 21.74
N LEU A 360 0.05 -18.59 21.42
CA LEU A 360 0.39 -17.17 21.45
C LEU A 360 0.36 -16.64 22.90
N GLU A 361 1.37 -15.88 23.28
CA GLU A 361 1.49 -15.21 24.59
C GLU A 361 2.01 -13.79 24.43
N THR A 362 1.47 -12.86 25.22
CA THR A 362 1.93 -11.47 25.22
C THR A 362 3.33 -11.39 25.86
N ALA A 363 4.31 -11.06 25.04
CA ALA A 363 5.68 -10.86 25.49
C ALA A 363 5.92 -9.46 26.06
N GLY A 364 5.16 -8.46 25.58
CA GLY A 364 5.21 -7.09 26.10
C GLY A 364 4.14 -6.20 25.46
N CYS A 365 3.70 -5.17 26.18
CA CYS A 365 2.74 -4.20 25.65
C CYS A 365 2.84 -2.84 26.36
N ARG A 366 2.27 -1.81 25.75
CA ARG A 366 1.93 -0.53 26.37
C ARG A 366 0.43 -0.32 26.25
N MET A 367 -0.26 -0.26 27.39
CA MET A 367 -1.70 -0.09 27.49
C MET A 367 -1.97 0.97 28.54
N ASP A 368 -2.93 1.86 28.32
CA ASP A 368 -3.25 2.97 29.23
C ASP A 368 -2.02 3.81 29.63
N GLY A 369 -1.07 3.99 28.70
CA GLY A 369 0.19 4.70 28.94
C GLY A 369 1.20 3.95 29.80
N MET A 370 0.90 2.72 30.23
CA MET A 370 1.80 1.93 31.07
C MET A 370 2.38 0.74 30.30
N ARG A 371 3.71 0.62 30.33
CA ARG A 371 4.44 -0.53 29.81
C ARG A 371 4.30 -1.73 30.74
N ARG A 372 3.99 -2.92 30.19
CA ARG A 372 3.84 -4.16 30.92
C ARG A 372 4.49 -5.30 30.15
N GLU A 373 5.07 -6.25 30.89
CA GLU A 373 5.61 -7.52 30.36
C GLU A 373 4.76 -8.68 30.88
N HIS A 374 4.62 -9.73 30.09
CA HIS A 374 3.92 -10.99 30.46
C HIS A 374 2.48 -10.80 30.96
N ILE A 375 1.62 -10.26 30.09
CA ILE A 375 0.18 -10.16 30.37
C ILE A 375 -0.54 -11.36 29.74
N PRO A 376 -1.55 -11.95 30.43
CA PRO A 376 -2.39 -12.97 29.82
C PRO A 376 -3.05 -12.47 28.54
N ASN A 377 -3.02 -13.26 27.45
CA ASN A 377 -3.63 -12.92 26.17
C ASN A 377 -5.10 -12.55 26.26
N VAL A 378 -5.83 -13.14 27.22
CA VAL A 378 -7.24 -12.80 27.50
C VAL A 378 -7.42 -11.30 27.71
N LYS A 379 -6.48 -10.62 28.39
CA LYS A 379 -6.57 -9.16 28.62
C LYS A 379 -6.36 -8.36 27.34
N ILE A 380 -5.46 -8.79 26.45
CA ILE A 380 -5.25 -8.15 25.14
C ILE A 380 -6.48 -8.34 24.26
N ARG A 381 -7.01 -9.56 24.22
CA ARG A 381 -8.25 -9.86 23.49
C ARG A 381 -9.43 -9.03 24.02
N ASP A 382 -9.58 -8.96 25.34
CA ASP A 382 -10.63 -8.16 25.98
C ASP A 382 -10.49 -6.66 25.64
N GLU A 383 -9.27 -6.14 25.57
CA GLU A 383 -9.03 -4.73 25.18
C GLU A 383 -9.38 -4.47 23.72
N ILE A 384 -9.05 -5.41 22.81
CA ILE A 384 -9.41 -5.30 21.39
C ILE A 384 -10.93 -5.35 21.24
N LEU A 385 -11.58 -6.36 21.83
CA LEU A 385 -13.04 -6.56 21.72
C LEU A 385 -13.87 -5.46 22.38
N ASN A 386 -13.36 -4.83 23.43
CA ASN A 386 -14.02 -3.73 24.14
C ASN A 386 -13.45 -2.34 23.76
N ALA A 387 -12.75 -2.25 22.65
CA ALA A 387 -12.18 -1.00 22.19
C ALA A 387 -13.29 0.04 21.92
N PRO A 388 -13.05 1.33 22.25
CA PRO A 388 -13.97 2.39 21.89
C PRO A 388 -14.25 2.45 20.39
N ALA A 389 -15.44 2.91 20.02
CA ALA A 389 -15.81 3.14 18.63
C ALA A 389 -14.76 3.98 17.90
N GLY A 390 -14.47 3.63 16.66
CA GLY A 390 -13.45 4.27 15.83
C GLY A 390 -12.00 3.90 16.19
N THR A 391 -11.79 2.90 17.07
CA THR A 391 -10.44 2.37 17.34
C THR A 391 -9.97 1.52 16.18
N LEU A 392 -8.73 1.76 15.74
CA LEU A 392 -8.02 0.94 14.76
C LEU A 392 -6.94 0.12 15.45
N HIS A 393 -7.00 -1.21 15.30
CA HIS A 393 -5.91 -2.12 15.64
C HIS A 393 -5.24 -2.60 14.36
N LEU A 394 -4.01 -2.18 14.14
CA LEU A 394 -3.19 -2.63 13.03
C LEU A 394 -2.32 -3.79 13.46
N MET A 395 -2.46 -4.92 12.77
CA MET A 395 -1.79 -6.17 13.08
C MET A 395 -0.79 -6.52 11.98
N PHE A 396 0.46 -6.72 12.38
CA PHE A 396 1.54 -7.20 11.51
C PHE A 396 2.02 -8.57 11.94
N PRO A 397 2.44 -9.42 11.01
CA PRO A 397 3.08 -10.67 11.36
C PRO A 397 4.43 -10.42 12.04
N PHE A 398 4.71 -11.14 13.11
CA PHE A 398 6.07 -11.39 13.55
C PHE A 398 6.45 -12.78 13.08
N HIS A 399 7.38 -12.86 12.15
CA HIS A 399 7.79 -14.13 11.57
C HIS A 399 9.32 -14.27 11.56
N ILE A 400 9.79 -15.47 11.40
CA ILE A 400 11.20 -15.83 11.24
C ILE A 400 11.29 -16.62 9.95
N ASP A 401 11.84 -16.02 8.89
CA ASP A 401 11.76 -16.54 7.54
C ASP A 401 10.30 -16.87 7.18
N GLN A 402 9.99 -18.13 6.83
CA GLN A 402 8.64 -18.59 6.50
C GLN A 402 7.74 -18.88 7.72
N TYR A 403 8.28 -18.90 8.92
CA TYR A 403 7.61 -19.43 10.12
C TYR A 403 6.87 -18.33 10.88
N ALA A 404 5.59 -18.55 11.17
CA ALA A 404 4.81 -17.69 12.06
C ALA A 404 5.38 -17.74 13.47
N ALA A 405 5.80 -16.61 14.01
CA ALA A 405 6.49 -16.52 15.29
C ALA A 405 5.76 -15.64 16.31
N GLY A 406 4.81 -14.81 15.84
CA GLY A 406 4.04 -13.91 16.70
C GLY A 406 3.34 -12.82 15.88
N ILE A 407 2.88 -11.78 16.57
CA ILE A 407 2.11 -10.69 16.01
C ILE A 407 2.51 -9.39 16.70
N PHE A 408 2.64 -8.31 15.93
CA PHE A 408 2.63 -6.95 16.43
C PHE A 408 1.22 -6.38 16.32
N ILE A 409 0.73 -5.75 17.36
CA ILE A 409 -0.54 -5.02 17.36
C ILE A 409 -0.25 -3.57 17.72
N LEU A 410 -0.65 -2.63 16.85
CA LEU A 410 -0.52 -1.20 17.07
C LEU A 410 -1.90 -0.57 17.15
N LYS A 411 -2.16 0.21 18.22
CA LYS A 411 -3.45 0.85 18.47
C LYS A 411 -3.39 2.30 18.03
N ASN A 412 -4.34 2.70 17.17
CA ASN A 412 -4.52 4.07 16.66
C ASN A 412 -3.21 4.74 16.26
N PRO A 413 -2.40 4.12 15.40
CA PRO A 413 -1.19 4.78 14.96
C PRO A 413 -1.53 6.03 14.15
N ARG A 414 -1.10 7.20 14.59
CA ARG A 414 -1.48 8.50 14.00
C ARG A 414 -0.74 8.82 12.71
N PHE A 415 0.35 8.12 12.46
CA PHE A 415 1.24 8.32 11.30
C PHE A 415 1.09 7.29 10.17
N LEU A 416 0.16 6.34 10.31
CA LEU A 416 -0.06 5.23 9.35
C LEU A 416 -0.25 5.65 7.89
N ILE A 417 -0.63 6.89 7.69
CA ILE A 417 -1.15 7.36 6.41
C ILE A 417 -0.04 7.88 5.49
N ALA A 418 1.13 8.19 6.03
CA ALA A 418 2.14 8.92 5.29
C ALA A 418 3.56 8.31 5.33
N ARG A 419 3.84 7.27 6.13
CA ARG A 419 5.24 6.93 6.43
C ARG A 419 5.59 5.47 6.08
N GLN A 420 6.57 5.36 5.24
CA GLN A 420 7.35 4.16 4.94
C GLN A 420 8.09 3.64 6.20
N ASP A 421 8.27 4.49 7.18
CA ASP A 421 9.05 4.35 8.40
C ASP A 421 8.62 3.16 9.27
N LEU A 422 7.31 2.94 9.42
CA LEU A 422 6.81 1.82 10.22
C LEU A 422 7.25 0.48 9.63
N TYR A 423 7.18 0.37 8.31
CA TYR A 423 7.58 -0.85 7.61
C TYR A 423 9.08 -1.10 7.73
N GLU A 424 9.90 -0.06 7.63
CA GLU A 424 11.35 -0.16 7.81
C GLU A 424 11.70 -0.63 9.23
N ILE A 425 10.95 -0.18 10.23
CA ILE A 425 11.10 -0.63 11.62
C ILE A 425 10.68 -2.10 11.78
N ILE A 426 9.52 -2.47 11.25
CA ILE A 426 9.03 -3.85 11.32
C ILE A 426 10.01 -4.77 10.59
N GLU A 427 10.42 -4.43 9.36
CA GLU A 427 11.39 -5.19 8.57
C GLU A 427 12.73 -5.35 9.31
N LEU A 428 13.22 -4.28 9.96
CA LEU A 428 14.43 -4.34 10.76
C LEU A 428 14.30 -5.38 11.89
N ILE A 429 13.18 -5.35 12.62
CA ILE A 429 12.93 -6.29 13.72
C ILE A 429 12.87 -7.73 13.18
N LEU A 430 12.15 -7.97 12.08
CA LEU A 430 12.03 -9.29 11.45
C LEU A 430 13.38 -9.82 10.95
N ARG A 431 14.17 -8.97 10.34
CA ARG A 431 15.52 -9.31 9.86
C ARG A 431 16.43 -9.73 11.01
N GLU A 432 16.44 -8.99 12.11
CA GLU A 432 17.24 -9.34 13.28
C GLU A 432 16.75 -10.62 13.98
N ALA A 433 15.44 -10.86 13.99
CA ALA A 433 14.88 -12.12 14.48
C ALA A 433 15.35 -13.33 13.63
N SER A 434 15.31 -13.21 12.30
CA SER A 434 15.76 -14.25 11.37
C SER A 434 17.28 -14.49 11.47
N ASN A 435 18.07 -13.43 11.58
CA ASN A 435 19.52 -13.53 11.79
C ASN A 435 19.86 -14.28 13.09
N ARG A 436 19.12 -13.98 14.15
CA ARG A 436 19.29 -14.65 15.42
C ARG A 436 18.97 -16.15 15.35
N TYR A 437 17.86 -16.50 14.71
CA TYR A 437 17.47 -17.89 14.50
C TYR A 437 18.52 -18.66 13.69
N ALA A 438 19.02 -18.08 12.60
CA ALA A 438 20.09 -18.66 11.81
C ALA A 438 21.36 -18.91 12.64
N ASN A 439 21.73 -17.95 13.50
CA ASN A 439 22.90 -18.09 14.38
C ASN A 439 22.68 -19.21 15.44
N LEU A 440 21.49 -19.35 15.99
CA LEU A 440 21.18 -20.44 16.92
C LEU A 440 21.29 -21.82 16.23
N ARG A 441 20.78 -21.96 15.01
CA ARG A 441 20.89 -23.19 14.22
C ARG A 441 22.33 -23.54 13.89
N LEU A 442 23.16 -22.56 13.49
CA LEU A 442 24.57 -22.76 13.21
C LEU A 442 25.32 -23.25 14.46
N ARG A 443 25.07 -22.65 15.61
CA ARG A 443 25.68 -23.12 16.89
C ARG A 443 25.28 -24.54 17.23
N ALA A 444 24.01 -24.90 17.02
CA ALA A 444 23.52 -26.26 17.26
C ALA A 444 24.14 -27.30 16.32
N ALA A 445 24.41 -26.92 15.06
CA ALA A 445 25.03 -27.81 14.07
C ALA A 445 26.54 -27.99 14.30
N LEU A 446 27.18 -27.11 15.09
CA LEU A 446 28.64 -27.18 15.41
C LEU A 446 28.93 -27.89 16.73
N ASN A 447 27.89 -28.16 17.55
CA ASN A 447 27.99 -28.94 18.80
C ASN A 447 27.49 -30.38 18.59
#